data_657cb568cf2b6dc49ac325ca27b71c3f
#
_entry.id   657cb568cf2b6dc49ac325ca27b71c3f
#
_cell.length_a   1.000
_cell.length_b   1.000
_cell.length_c   1.000
_cell.angle_alpha   90.00
_cell.angle_beta   90.00
_cell.angle_gamma   90.00
#
_symmetry.space_group_name_H-M   'P 1'
#
loop_
_entity.id
_entity.type
_entity.pdbx_description
1 polymer ?
#
loop_
_entity_poly.entity_id
_entity_poly.type
_entity_poly.pdbx_seq_one_letter_code
_entity_poly.pdbx_strand_id
1 'polypeptide(L)'
;MSVESFFNECKPDIVLHCAGRVGGISANIEEPVAFLDSNIVIGRNVIMGAREAKIKKLINLASTCIYPREAQNPLKEKYILEGKLEPTNEGYAIAKIVALRLCQYIRKEDPSYNYKTLIPCNLYGRFDKFDPKNSHLLPAIIHKVHQAKITGKQSVEIWGDGSARREFMYIEDLADAIYFALESISDIPDLMNLGV
;
A
#
# COMPACT_ATOMS: atom_id res chain seq x y z
N MET A 1 10.28 -21.46 -5.82
CA MET A 1 9.83 -21.72 -4.43
C MET A 1 8.48 -21.05 -4.24
N SER A 2 7.48 -21.75 -3.75
CA SER A 2 6.19 -21.15 -3.39
C SER A 2 6.30 -20.39 -2.06
N VAL A 3 5.35 -19.48 -1.77
CA VAL A 3 5.29 -18.80 -0.47
C VAL A 3 5.14 -19.79 0.68
N GLU A 4 4.34 -20.83 0.47
CA GLU A 4 4.14 -21.91 1.42
C GLU A 4 5.45 -22.67 1.74
N SER A 5 6.19 -23.11 0.70
CA SER A 5 7.50 -23.75 0.90
C SER A 5 8.46 -22.85 1.66
N PHE A 6 8.51 -21.56 1.31
CA PHE A 6 9.36 -20.58 2.00
C PHE A 6 9.03 -20.48 3.49
N PHE A 7 7.76 -20.32 3.85
CA PHE A 7 7.35 -20.21 5.25
C PHE A 7 7.59 -21.50 6.05
N ASN A 8 7.42 -22.68 5.42
CA ASN A 8 7.69 -23.96 6.07
C ASN A 8 9.19 -24.18 6.32
N GLU A 9 10.06 -23.68 5.43
CA GLU A 9 11.51 -23.78 5.57
C GLU A 9 12.06 -22.72 6.54
N CYS A 10 11.68 -21.44 6.37
CA CYS A 10 12.25 -20.33 7.13
C CYS A 10 11.63 -20.15 8.51
N LYS A 11 10.35 -20.55 8.69
CA LYS A 11 9.59 -20.42 9.93
C LYS A 11 9.76 -19.07 10.62
N PRO A 12 9.49 -17.95 9.94
CA PRO A 12 9.70 -16.63 10.52
C PRO A 12 8.75 -16.38 11.69
N ASP A 13 9.20 -15.64 12.71
CA ASP A 13 8.37 -15.26 13.86
C ASP A 13 7.31 -14.23 13.49
N ILE A 14 7.59 -13.41 12.47
CA ILE A 14 6.73 -12.34 11.99
C ILE A 14 6.86 -12.16 10.48
N VAL A 15 5.78 -11.77 9.84
CA VAL A 15 5.74 -11.45 8.41
C VAL A 15 5.40 -9.97 8.23
N LEU A 16 6.25 -9.24 7.52
CA LEU A 16 5.94 -7.90 6.99
C LEU A 16 5.61 -8.02 5.50
N HIS A 17 4.34 -7.82 5.15
CA HIS A 17 3.86 -7.94 3.78
C HIS A 17 3.87 -6.59 3.07
N CYS A 18 4.96 -6.28 2.38
CA CYS A 18 5.14 -5.09 1.53
C CYS A 18 4.96 -5.38 0.03
N ALA A 19 4.85 -6.65 -0.35
CA ALA A 19 4.81 -7.03 -1.76
C ALA A 19 3.51 -6.58 -2.44
N GLY A 20 3.63 -6.19 -3.70
CA GLY A 20 2.50 -5.82 -4.55
C GLY A 20 2.95 -5.34 -5.92
N ARG A 21 2.08 -5.48 -6.92
CA ARG A 21 2.22 -4.82 -8.21
C ARG A 21 1.76 -3.38 -8.05
N VAL A 22 2.68 -2.43 -8.13
CA VAL A 22 2.41 -0.99 -7.95
C VAL A 22 2.79 -0.19 -9.19
N GLY A 23 2.08 0.89 -9.43
CA GLY A 23 2.32 1.79 -10.55
C GLY A 23 1.43 3.03 -10.48
N GLY A 24 1.76 4.03 -11.30
CA GLY A 24 0.96 5.26 -11.42
C GLY A 24 -0.43 5.02 -12.04
N ILE A 25 -1.19 6.10 -12.20
CA ILE A 25 -2.56 6.07 -12.76
C ILE A 25 -2.58 5.44 -14.16
N SER A 26 -1.65 5.84 -15.06
CA SER A 26 -1.60 5.30 -16.43
C SER A 26 -1.46 3.78 -16.45
N ALA A 27 -0.55 3.22 -15.65
CA ALA A 27 -0.34 1.78 -15.57
C ALA A 27 -1.59 1.03 -15.06
N ASN A 28 -2.31 1.59 -14.08
CA ASN A 28 -3.55 1.01 -13.58
C ASN A 28 -4.67 1.00 -14.65
N ILE A 29 -4.77 2.07 -15.44
CA ILE A 29 -5.75 2.17 -16.54
C ILE A 29 -5.41 1.20 -17.68
N GLU A 30 -4.12 1.07 -18.03
CA GLU A 30 -3.65 0.22 -19.13
C GLU A 30 -3.75 -1.28 -18.80
N GLU A 31 -3.53 -1.66 -17.54
CA GLU A 31 -3.43 -3.06 -17.12
C GLU A 31 -4.35 -3.41 -15.92
N PRO A 32 -5.65 -3.08 -15.95
CA PRO A 32 -6.54 -3.21 -14.78
C PRO A 32 -6.65 -4.65 -14.28
N VAL A 33 -6.69 -5.64 -15.18
CA VAL A 33 -6.73 -7.07 -14.82
C VAL A 33 -5.47 -7.47 -14.05
N ALA A 34 -4.30 -7.07 -14.52
CA ALA A 34 -3.04 -7.42 -13.87
C ALA A 34 -2.89 -6.76 -12.49
N PHE A 35 -3.36 -5.52 -12.32
CA PHE A 35 -3.36 -4.85 -11.02
C PHE A 35 -4.33 -5.49 -10.03
N LEU A 36 -5.49 -5.94 -10.47
CA LEU A 36 -6.44 -6.65 -9.62
C LEU A 36 -5.94 -8.06 -9.30
N ASP A 37 -5.75 -8.91 -10.30
CA ASP A 37 -5.46 -10.33 -10.15
C ASP A 37 -4.13 -10.58 -9.43
N SER A 38 -3.04 -9.97 -9.92
CA SER A 38 -1.74 -10.17 -9.29
C SER A 38 -1.71 -9.76 -7.81
N ASN A 39 -2.35 -8.64 -7.45
CA ASN A 39 -2.36 -8.20 -6.06
C ASN A 39 -3.26 -9.06 -5.17
N ILE A 40 -4.37 -9.59 -5.68
CA ILE A 40 -5.19 -10.56 -4.95
C ILE A 40 -4.36 -11.83 -4.69
N VAL A 41 -3.71 -12.37 -5.73
CA VAL A 41 -2.90 -13.59 -5.61
C VAL A 41 -1.73 -13.39 -4.64
N ILE A 42 -0.98 -12.30 -4.75
CA ILE A 42 0.13 -11.97 -3.85
C ILE A 42 -0.38 -11.88 -2.41
N GLY A 43 -1.37 -11.03 -2.14
CA GLY A 43 -1.89 -10.80 -0.80
C GLY A 43 -2.46 -12.08 -0.17
N ARG A 44 -3.30 -12.82 -0.93
CA ARG A 44 -3.85 -14.09 -0.49
C ARG A 44 -2.75 -15.11 -0.15
N ASN A 45 -1.79 -15.30 -1.05
CA ASN A 45 -0.76 -16.32 -0.85
C ASN A 45 0.11 -16.01 0.37
N VAL A 46 0.47 -14.76 0.60
CA VAL A 46 1.26 -14.37 1.77
C VAL A 46 0.44 -14.54 3.06
N ILE A 47 -0.78 -14.02 3.11
CA ILE A 47 -1.60 -14.02 4.34
C ILE A 47 -2.06 -15.45 4.68
N MET A 48 -2.55 -16.20 3.69
CA MET A 48 -3.00 -17.57 3.93
C MET A 48 -1.83 -18.51 4.18
N GLY A 49 -0.71 -18.36 3.46
CA GLY A 49 0.50 -19.15 3.71
C GLY A 49 1.06 -18.92 5.12
N ALA A 50 1.05 -17.67 5.60
CA ALA A 50 1.43 -17.35 6.97
C ALA A 50 0.50 -18.02 7.99
N ARG A 51 -0.83 -18.01 7.73
CA ARG A 51 -1.82 -18.70 8.57
C ARG A 51 -1.58 -20.22 8.60
N GLU A 52 -1.40 -20.84 7.43
CA GLU A 52 -1.16 -22.30 7.29
C GLU A 52 0.13 -22.73 7.99
N ALA A 53 1.19 -21.92 7.89
CA ALA A 53 2.45 -22.10 8.61
C ALA A 53 2.36 -21.74 10.13
N LYS A 54 1.17 -21.33 10.61
CA LYS A 54 0.91 -20.96 12.01
C LYS A 54 1.74 -19.78 12.52
N ILE A 55 2.17 -18.90 11.62
CA ILE A 55 2.85 -17.65 11.98
C ILE A 55 1.82 -16.71 12.59
N LYS A 56 2.03 -16.32 13.84
CA LYS A 56 1.04 -15.59 14.64
C LYS A 56 1.09 -14.06 14.48
N LYS A 57 2.13 -13.54 13.88
CA LYS A 57 2.33 -12.09 13.73
C LYS A 57 2.49 -11.72 12.27
N LEU A 58 1.66 -10.78 11.78
CA LEU A 58 1.76 -10.28 10.42
C LEU A 58 1.35 -8.81 10.36
N ILE A 59 2.15 -7.99 9.68
CA ILE A 59 1.78 -6.63 9.28
C ILE A 59 1.58 -6.61 7.77
N ASN A 60 0.37 -6.23 7.34
CA ASN A 60 0.01 -6.02 5.95
C ASN A 60 0.02 -4.53 5.64
N LEU A 61 0.68 -4.11 4.55
CA LEU A 61 0.61 -2.73 4.07
C LEU A 61 -0.52 -2.58 3.05
N ALA A 62 -1.52 -1.77 3.41
CA ALA A 62 -2.56 -1.32 2.50
C ALA A 62 -2.12 -0.01 1.78
N SER A 63 -3.07 0.81 1.36
CA SER A 63 -2.85 2.11 0.74
C SER A 63 -4.11 2.96 0.89
N THR A 64 -3.99 4.27 0.92
CA THR A 64 -5.15 5.19 1.00
C THR A 64 -6.12 5.08 -0.17
N CYS A 65 -5.77 4.43 -1.27
CA CYS A 65 -6.68 4.15 -2.38
C CYS A 65 -7.90 3.27 -2.01
N ILE A 66 -7.87 2.59 -0.84
CA ILE A 66 -8.99 1.78 -0.35
C ILE A 66 -10.15 2.61 0.21
N TYR A 67 -9.97 3.91 0.36
CA TYR A 67 -11.04 4.81 0.77
C TYR A 67 -11.94 5.21 -0.38
N PRO A 68 -13.22 5.49 -0.12
CA PRO A 68 -14.10 6.07 -1.13
C PRO A 68 -13.54 7.38 -1.68
N ARG A 69 -13.71 7.61 -2.97
CA ARG A 69 -13.25 8.83 -3.65
C ARG A 69 -13.76 10.12 -2.98
N GLU A 70 -15.01 10.10 -2.52
CA GLU A 70 -15.70 11.25 -1.91
C GLU A 70 -15.65 11.22 -0.37
N ALA A 71 -14.76 10.41 0.23
CA ALA A 71 -14.63 10.36 1.68
C ALA A 71 -14.15 11.70 2.24
N GLN A 72 -14.74 12.09 3.38
CA GLN A 72 -14.36 13.32 4.07
C GLN A 72 -12.97 13.20 4.72
N ASN A 73 -12.20 14.27 4.65
CA ASN A 73 -10.96 14.41 5.40
C ASN A 73 -11.22 14.97 6.81
N PRO A 74 -10.47 14.52 7.84
CA PRO A 74 -9.46 13.47 7.79
C PRO A 74 -10.08 12.09 7.58
N LEU A 75 -9.39 11.23 6.80
CA LEU A 75 -9.84 9.87 6.52
C LEU A 75 -9.89 9.04 7.81
N LYS A 76 -10.98 8.32 8.01
CA LYS A 76 -11.15 7.41 9.16
C LYS A 76 -11.36 5.98 8.65
N GLU A 77 -10.77 5.01 9.33
CA GLU A 77 -10.78 3.59 8.93
C GLU A 77 -12.19 3.03 8.71
N LYS A 78 -13.17 3.56 9.42
CA LYS A 78 -14.58 3.16 9.26
C LYS A 78 -15.19 3.52 7.90
N TYR A 79 -14.59 4.46 7.14
CA TYR A 79 -15.10 4.85 5.83
C TYR A 79 -14.79 3.84 4.72
N ILE A 80 -13.97 2.84 4.99
CA ILE A 80 -13.64 1.79 4.01
C ILE A 80 -14.91 1.02 3.64
N LEU A 81 -15.21 0.96 2.33
CA LEU A 81 -16.42 0.38 1.73
C LEU A 81 -17.72 1.18 1.96
N GLU A 82 -17.67 2.41 2.46
CA GLU A 82 -18.87 3.27 2.59
C GLU A 82 -19.21 4.05 1.30
N GLY A 83 -18.49 3.85 0.21
CA GLY A 83 -18.76 4.53 -1.06
C GLY A 83 -17.93 3.99 -2.22
N LYS A 84 -18.08 4.62 -3.40
CA LYS A 84 -17.37 4.24 -4.62
C LYS A 84 -15.88 4.57 -4.52
N LEU A 85 -15.06 3.63 -4.95
CA LEU A 85 -13.61 3.82 -5.05
C LEU A 85 -13.24 4.73 -6.24
N GLU A 86 -11.99 5.17 -6.31
CA GLU A 86 -11.46 5.91 -7.45
C GLU A 86 -11.37 4.98 -8.68
N PRO A 87 -12.12 5.26 -9.77
CA PRO A 87 -12.21 4.36 -10.91
C PRO A 87 -10.88 4.02 -11.57
N THR A 88 -9.91 4.96 -11.54
CA THR A 88 -8.62 4.79 -12.22
C THR A 88 -7.71 3.76 -11.59
N ASN A 89 -7.95 3.38 -10.33
CA ASN A 89 -7.16 2.37 -9.61
C ASN A 89 -8.03 1.42 -8.76
N GLU A 90 -9.32 1.30 -9.10
CA GLU A 90 -10.28 0.50 -8.35
C GLU A 90 -9.82 -0.96 -8.19
N GLY A 91 -9.29 -1.58 -9.26
CA GLY A 91 -8.79 -2.96 -9.18
C GLY A 91 -7.70 -3.16 -8.14
N TYR A 92 -6.74 -2.26 -8.09
CA TYR A 92 -5.71 -2.27 -7.05
C TYR A 92 -6.29 -2.06 -5.64
N ALA A 93 -7.21 -1.11 -5.51
CA ALA A 93 -7.86 -0.82 -4.23
C ALA A 93 -8.66 -2.01 -3.71
N ILE A 94 -9.44 -2.69 -4.56
CA ILE A 94 -10.19 -3.91 -4.22
C ILE A 94 -9.23 -5.00 -3.72
N ALA A 95 -8.13 -5.24 -4.43
CA ALA A 95 -7.14 -6.24 -4.01
C ALA A 95 -6.55 -5.94 -2.62
N LYS A 96 -6.27 -4.67 -2.32
CA LYS A 96 -5.81 -4.24 -0.99
C LYS A 96 -6.89 -4.40 0.08
N ILE A 97 -8.16 -4.15 -0.24
CA ILE A 97 -9.29 -4.41 0.66
C ILE A 97 -9.43 -5.91 0.93
N VAL A 98 -9.28 -6.78 -0.06
CA VAL A 98 -9.31 -8.24 0.12
C VAL A 98 -8.24 -8.67 1.12
N ALA A 99 -6.99 -8.23 0.96
CA ALA A 99 -5.89 -8.55 1.88
C ALA A 99 -6.19 -8.07 3.32
N LEU A 100 -6.68 -6.83 3.46
CA LEU A 100 -7.11 -6.27 4.74
C LEU A 100 -8.20 -7.13 5.39
N ARG A 101 -9.24 -7.50 4.65
CA ARG A 101 -10.35 -8.31 5.17
C ARG A 101 -9.90 -9.72 5.57
N LEU A 102 -8.97 -10.33 4.83
CA LEU A 102 -8.37 -11.60 5.23
C LEU A 102 -7.71 -11.49 6.60
N CYS A 103 -6.89 -10.47 6.83
CA CYS A 103 -6.26 -10.24 8.13
C CYS A 103 -7.31 -10.10 9.25
N GLN A 104 -8.36 -9.30 9.03
CA GLN A 104 -9.42 -9.09 10.01
C GLN A 104 -10.22 -10.38 10.31
N TYR A 105 -10.56 -11.16 9.28
CA TYR A 105 -11.34 -12.38 9.46
C TYR A 105 -10.53 -13.51 10.12
N ILE A 106 -9.24 -13.65 9.80
CA ILE A 106 -8.35 -14.58 10.48
C ILE A 106 -8.30 -14.25 11.98
N ARG A 107 -8.14 -12.99 12.32
CA ARG A 107 -8.16 -12.53 13.72
C ARG A 107 -9.49 -12.73 14.41
N LYS A 108 -10.60 -12.55 13.69
CA LYS A 108 -11.95 -12.81 14.22
C LYS A 108 -12.18 -14.30 14.51
N GLU A 109 -11.65 -15.19 13.68
CA GLU A 109 -11.74 -16.64 13.88
C GLU A 109 -10.83 -17.13 15.01
N ASP A 110 -9.61 -16.58 15.11
CA ASP A 110 -8.65 -16.92 16.17
C ASP A 110 -7.88 -15.67 16.62
N PRO A 111 -8.26 -15.08 17.77
CA PRO A 111 -7.62 -13.88 18.31
C PRO A 111 -6.12 -14.02 18.64
N SER A 112 -5.57 -15.23 18.65
CA SER A 112 -4.14 -15.46 18.85
C SER A 112 -3.29 -14.98 17.66
N TYR A 113 -3.91 -14.76 16.48
CA TYR A 113 -3.23 -14.16 15.33
C TYR A 113 -3.22 -12.63 15.43
N ASN A 114 -2.05 -12.04 15.61
CA ASN A 114 -1.84 -10.59 15.57
C ASN A 114 -1.58 -10.14 14.13
N TYR A 115 -2.61 -10.20 13.28
CA TYR A 115 -2.57 -9.74 11.90
C TYR A 115 -3.10 -8.32 11.82
N LYS A 116 -2.21 -7.37 11.57
CA LYS A 116 -2.50 -5.94 11.54
C LYS A 116 -2.41 -5.41 10.12
N THR A 117 -3.18 -4.38 9.81
CA THR A 117 -3.08 -3.67 8.53
C THR A 117 -2.79 -2.20 8.78
N LEU A 118 -1.69 -1.73 8.22
CA LEU A 118 -1.30 -0.32 8.24
C LEU A 118 -1.63 0.31 6.88
N ILE A 119 -2.15 1.53 6.90
CA ILE A 119 -2.57 2.28 5.71
C ILE A 119 -1.68 3.51 5.60
N PRO A 120 -0.50 3.42 4.97
CA PRO A 120 0.34 4.59 4.74
C PRO A 120 -0.29 5.54 3.72
N CYS A 121 -0.02 6.84 3.88
CA CYS A 121 -0.29 7.84 2.87
C CYS A 121 0.66 7.69 1.67
N ASN A 122 0.76 8.68 0.77
CA ASN A 122 1.67 8.58 -0.38
C ASN A 122 3.12 8.60 0.09
N LEU A 123 3.88 7.63 -0.37
CA LEU A 123 5.27 7.46 0.01
C LEU A 123 6.20 8.10 -1.02
N TYR A 124 7.35 8.59 -0.57
CA TYR A 124 8.45 9.02 -1.41
C TYR A 124 9.79 8.75 -0.73
N GLY A 125 10.85 8.65 -1.52
CA GLY A 125 12.18 8.47 -0.95
C GLY A 125 13.22 8.04 -1.97
N ARG A 126 14.38 7.62 -1.46
CA ARG A 126 15.45 7.05 -2.27
C ARG A 126 14.98 5.75 -2.93
N PHE A 127 15.54 5.44 -4.08
CA PHE A 127 15.27 4.22 -4.85
C PHE A 127 13.84 4.11 -5.41
N ASP A 128 13.07 5.21 -5.39
CA ASP A 128 11.77 5.26 -6.04
C ASP A 128 11.91 5.19 -7.57
N LYS A 129 10.80 4.93 -8.26
CA LYS A 129 10.76 4.93 -9.73
C LYS A 129 10.62 6.37 -10.23
N PHE A 130 11.66 6.87 -10.92
CA PHE A 130 11.66 8.22 -11.50
C PHE A 130 11.25 8.23 -12.99
N ASP A 131 10.94 7.10 -13.58
CA ASP A 131 10.43 7.01 -14.94
C ASP A 131 9.04 7.68 -15.05
N PRO A 132 8.85 8.69 -15.92
CA PRO A 132 7.59 9.44 -16.00
C PRO A 132 6.33 8.62 -16.31
N LYS A 133 6.47 7.45 -16.93
CA LYS A 133 5.33 6.57 -17.23
C LYS A 133 4.85 5.77 -16.04
N ASN A 134 5.76 5.40 -15.14
CA ASN A 134 5.50 4.44 -14.07
C ASN A 134 5.64 5.03 -12.67
N SER A 135 6.11 6.29 -12.56
CA SER A 135 6.36 6.94 -11.28
C SER A 135 5.09 7.49 -10.64
N HIS A 136 5.13 7.58 -9.31
CA HIS A 136 4.16 8.36 -8.55
C HIS A 136 4.42 9.87 -8.69
N LEU A 137 3.50 10.68 -8.15
CA LEU A 137 3.49 12.14 -8.35
C LEU A 137 4.82 12.82 -8.00
N LEU A 138 5.33 12.61 -6.79
CA LEU A 138 6.52 13.33 -6.31
C LEU A 138 7.78 12.99 -7.11
N PRO A 139 8.14 11.70 -7.31
CA PRO A 139 9.29 11.34 -8.15
C PRO A 139 9.12 11.79 -9.62
N ALA A 140 7.88 11.81 -10.16
CA ALA A 140 7.63 12.34 -11.51
C ALA A 140 7.92 13.84 -11.60
N ILE A 141 7.51 14.62 -10.60
CA ILE A 141 7.81 16.07 -10.54
C ILE A 141 9.31 16.30 -10.41
N ILE A 142 9.99 15.60 -9.53
CA ILE A 142 11.46 15.70 -9.37
C ILE A 142 12.15 15.43 -10.70
N HIS A 143 11.77 14.37 -11.40
CA HIS A 143 12.33 14.04 -12.71
C HIS A 143 12.07 15.13 -13.74
N LYS A 144 10.83 15.62 -13.86
CA LYS A 144 10.47 16.69 -14.81
C LYS A 144 11.26 17.98 -14.56
N VAL A 145 11.37 18.41 -13.30
CA VAL A 145 12.12 19.62 -12.92
C VAL A 145 13.61 19.45 -13.19
N HIS A 146 14.17 18.29 -12.85
CA HIS A 146 15.57 17.99 -13.14
C HIS A 146 15.85 18.02 -14.65
N GLN A 147 15.02 17.38 -15.46
CA GLN A 147 15.16 17.37 -16.93
C GLN A 147 15.00 18.78 -17.52
N ALA A 148 14.08 19.58 -17.04
CA ALA A 148 13.93 20.96 -17.48
C ALA A 148 15.19 21.77 -17.19
N LYS A 149 15.76 21.61 -15.99
CA LYS A 149 17.01 22.30 -15.59
C LYS A 149 18.19 21.96 -16.53
N ILE A 150 18.43 20.66 -16.80
CA ILE A 150 19.57 20.24 -17.64
C ILE A 150 19.38 20.56 -19.13
N THR A 151 18.11 20.63 -19.60
CA THR A 151 17.79 20.95 -20.99
C THR A 151 17.52 22.45 -21.23
N GLY A 152 17.63 23.31 -20.21
CA GLY A 152 17.38 24.76 -20.29
C GLY A 152 15.91 25.14 -20.50
N LYS A 153 14.94 24.23 -20.28
CA LYS A 153 13.52 24.56 -20.37
C LYS A 153 13.10 25.49 -19.23
N GLN A 154 12.29 26.49 -19.53
CA GLN A 154 11.83 27.50 -18.56
C GLN A 154 10.59 27.05 -17.74
N SER A 155 9.92 25.96 -18.16
CA SER A 155 8.70 25.46 -17.50
C SER A 155 8.59 23.97 -17.59
N VAL A 156 7.81 23.38 -16.69
CA VAL A 156 7.42 21.97 -16.68
C VAL A 156 5.90 21.86 -16.71
N GLU A 157 5.39 20.86 -17.43
CA GLU A 157 3.97 20.57 -17.46
C GLU A 157 3.59 19.73 -16.23
N ILE A 158 2.58 20.17 -15.48
CA ILE A 158 1.95 19.45 -14.38
C ILE A 158 0.50 19.16 -14.78
N TRP A 159 0.05 17.92 -14.57
CA TRP A 159 -1.31 17.53 -14.89
C TRP A 159 -2.31 18.07 -13.86
N GLY A 160 -3.47 18.50 -14.35
CA GLY A 160 -4.54 19.07 -13.54
C GLY A 160 -4.38 20.60 -13.36
N ASP A 161 -5.22 21.15 -12.51
CA ASP A 161 -5.32 22.59 -12.21
C ASP A 161 -4.52 23.03 -10.98
N GLY A 162 -3.80 22.11 -10.33
CA GLY A 162 -3.03 22.38 -9.12
C GLY A 162 -3.87 22.41 -7.81
N SER A 163 -5.17 22.17 -7.86
CA SER A 163 -6.04 22.18 -6.67
C SER A 163 -5.91 20.92 -5.81
N ALA A 164 -5.47 19.81 -6.38
CA ALA A 164 -5.38 18.52 -5.70
C ALA A 164 -4.35 18.56 -4.56
N ARG A 165 -4.79 18.21 -3.35
CA ARG A 165 -3.93 18.07 -2.18
C ARG A 165 -3.62 16.60 -1.91
N ARG A 166 -2.39 16.31 -1.49
CA ARG A 166 -1.94 14.96 -1.13
C ARG A 166 -1.05 15.05 0.10
N GLU A 167 -1.20 14.07 0.96
CA GLU A 167 -0.30 13.83 2.08
C GLU A 167 0.86 12.96 1.61
N PHE A 168 2.08 13.26 2.04
CA PHE A 168 3.28 12.52 1.69
C PHE A 168 4.08 12.20 2.93
N MET A 169 4.57 10.97 3.01
CA MET A 169 5.45 10.48 4.07
C MET A 169 6.79 10.02 3.47
N TYR A 170 7.89 10.38 4.11
CA TYR A 170 9.18 9.89 3.71
C TYR A 170 9.34 8.41 4.06
N ILE A 171 9.99 7.65 3.18
CA ILE A 171 10.03 6.18 3.32
C ILE A 171 10.75 5.71 4.59
N GLU A 172 11.73 6.48 5.09
CA GLU A 172 12.42 6.14 6.34
C GLU A 172 11.50 6.36 7.54
N ASP A 173 10.63 7.39 7.53
CA ASP A 173 9.62 7.60 8.57
C ASP A 173 8.60 6.45 8.60
N LEU A 174 8.22 5.93 7.42
CA LEU A 174 7.40 4.72 7.36
C LEU A 174 8.13 3.51 7.94
N ALA A 175 9.42 3.35 7.66
CA ALA A 175 10.21 2.25 8.21
C ALA A 175 10.25 2.30 9.74
N ASP A 176 10.45 3.48 10.33
CA ASP A 176 10.43 3.70 11.76
C ASP A 176 9.03 3.42 12.36
N ALA A 177 7.95 3.86 11.69
CA ALA A 177 6.59 3.57 12.10
C ALA A 177 6.27 2.06 12.06
N ILE A 178 6.76 1.35 11.04
CA ILE A 178 6.63 -0.11 10.94
C ILE A 178 7.43 -0.79 12.06
N TYR A 179 8.64 -0.35 12.33
CA TYR A 179 9.45 -0.89 13.42
C TYR A 179 8.73 -0.74 14.76
N PHE A 180 8.22 0.45 15.06
CA PHE A 180 7.38 0.68 16.25
C PHE A 180 6.15 -0.24 16.29
N ALA A 181 5.47 -0.43 15.15
CA ALA A 181 4.31 -1.31 15.05
C ALA A 181 4.67 -2.79 15.27
N LEU A 182 5.86 -3.22 14.87
CA LEU A 182 6.38 -4.57 15.12
C LEU A 182 6.64 -4.81 16.60
N GLU A 183 7.29 -3.86 17.27
CA GLU A 183 7.56 -3.92 18.71
C GLU A 183 6.27 -3.92 19.55
N SER A 184 5.24 -3.17 19.08
CA SER A 184 3.97 -2.98 19.77
C SER A 184 2.81 -3.76 19.15
N ILE A 185 3.05 -4.82 18.39
CA ILE A 185 2.04 -5.47 17.54
C ILE A 185 0.80 -5.96 18.29
N SER A 186 0.93 -6.28 19.57
CA SER A 186 -0.19 -6.70 20.41
C SER A 186 -1.07 -5.53 20.85
N ASP A 187 -0.53 -4.33 20.93
CA ASP A 187 -1.15 -3.16 21.55
C ASP A 187 -1.75 -2.19 20.53
N ILE A 188 -1.24 -2.17 19.29
CA ILE A 188 -1.77 -1.33 18.23
C ILE A 188 -3.12 -1.82 17.69
N PRO A 189 -3.98 -0.95 17.14
CA PRO A 189 -5.21 -1.33 16.47
C PRO A 189 -4.99 -2.32 15.33
N ASP A 190 -6.03 -3.12 15.01
CA ASP A 190 -5.96 -4.10 13.91
C ASP A 190 -5.88 -3.42 12.53
N LEU A 191 -6.34 -2.19 12.46
CA LEU A 191 -6.37 -1.36 11.28
C LEU A 191 -6.05 0.07 11.69
N MET A 192 -5.04 0.67 11.04
CA MET A 192 -4.54 2.00 11.43
C MET A 192 -4.02 2.77 10.23
N ASN A 193 -4.44 4.03 10.11
CA ASN A 193 -3.83 4.98 9.19
C ASN A 193 -2.42 5.36 9.67
N LEU A 194 -1.51 5.53 8.72
CA LEU A 194 -0.21 6.14 8.94
C LEU A 194 -0.11 7.40 8.09
N GLY A 195 0.02 8.53 8.75
CA GLY A 195 0.11 9.85 8.15
C GLY A 195 1.07 10.76 8.90
N VAL A 196 1.20 12.02 8.45
CA VAL A 196 2.11 13.03 9.01
C VAL A 196 1.29 14.14 9.66
#